data_6866dc9bc937edb6064ce6ccf173dd69
#
_entry.id   6866dc9bc937edb6064ce6ccf173dd69
#
_cell.length_a   1.000
_cell.length_b   1.000
_cell.length_c   1.000
_cell.angle_alpha   90.00
_cell.angle_beta   90.00
_cell.angle_gamma   90.00
#
_symmetry.space_group_name_H-M   'P 1'
#
loop_
_entity.id
_entity.type
_entity.pdbx_description
1 polymer ?
#
loop_
_entity_poly.entity_id
_entity_poly.type
_entity_poly.pdbx_seq_one_letter_code
_entity_poly.pdbx_strand_id
1 'polypeptide(L)'
;NDDDFTYDEGTDSTSEANHQTYKVDKVEGVKSAELKIGGGAARFLLEQAEPGQLFAADTRLAGVSGFTLREEASGSHQKVVFKMKSQKNIRLNDKGLDRKVTLKLNTEPVWDINMEIGAGDLKYDLTPYKVEKITLETGASNIDLKLGDLLSESNVKIESGVANIEIAVPENVGCEIKMDGALNAKNFTGFTKIKSGLYRTEGFDSAAKKIYIDTDSGMSNFTVRRY
;
A
#
# COMPACT_ATOMS: atom_id res chain seq x y z
N ASN A 1 47.61 -13.94 -44.88
CA ASN A 1 46.21 -13.58 -44.84
C ASN A 1 45.76 -13.72 -43.38
N ASP A 2 45.86 -12.63 -42.68
CA ASP A 2 45.43 -12.49 -41.30
C ASP A 2 43.97 -12.05 -41.32
N ASP A 3 43.08 -12.90 -40.83
CA ASP A 3 41.70 -12.57 -40.57
C ASP A 3 41.64 -12.04 -39.13
N ASP A 4 41.53 -10.73 -39.05
CA ASP A 4 41.33 -9.93 -37.83
C ASP A 4 39.86 -10.07 -37.40
N PHE A 5 39.58 -10.91 -36.41
CA PHE A 5 38.28 -11.00 -35.76
C PHE A 5 38.25 -9.97 -34.62
N THR A 6 37.69 -8.78 -34.92
CA THR A 6 37.31 -7.81 -33.90
C THR A 6 36.08 -8.34 -33.14
N TYR A 7 36.28 -8.71 -31.87
CA TYR A 7 35.19 -8.91 -30.91
C TYR A 7 34.59 -7.55 -30.60
N ASP A 8 33.37 -7.34 -31.03
CA ASP A 8 32.53 -6.25 -30.57
C ASP A 8 32.12 -6.55 -29.10
N GLU A 9 32.75 -5.86 -28.15
CA GLU A 9 32.34 -5.87 -26.76
C GLU A 9 30.96 -5.19 -26.70
N GLY A 10 29.90 -6.01 -26.75
CA GLY A 10 28.55 -5.57 -26.45
C GLY A 10 28.53 -4.89 -25.08
N THR A 11 28.42 -3.58 -25.09
CA THR A 11 28.16 -2.78 -23.91
C THR A 11 26.88 -3.30 -23.28
N ASP A 12 27.05 -4.02 -22.16
CA ASP A 12 25.96 -4.41 -21.27
C ASP A 12 25.34 -3.13 -20.69
N SER A 13 24.36 -2.60 -21.40
CA SER A 13 23.56 -1.48 -20.91
C SER A 13 22.66 -1.99 -19.80
N THR A 14 23.20 -2.09 -18.58
CA THR A 14 22.37 -2.13 -17.37
C THR A 14 21.49 -0.88 -17.42
N SER A 15 20.21 -1.06 -17.68
CA SER A 15 19.24 0.04 -17.65
C SER A 15 19.28 0.65 -16.25
N GLU A 16 19.91 1.81 -16.13
CA GLU A 16 19.94 2.55 -14.86
C GLU A 16 18.51 2.76 -14.40
N ALA A 17 18.25 2.41 -13.15
CA ALA A 17 16.92 2.59 -12.56
C ALA A 17 16.58 4.08 -12.55
N ASN A 18 15.47 4.45 -13.19
CA ASN A 18 15.00 5.83 -13.23
C ASN A 18 14.58 6.28 -11.84
N HIS A 19 15.29 7.26 -11.28
CA HIS A 19 14.99 7.86 -9.98
C HIS A 19 14.24 9.17 -10.19
N GLN A 20 13.03 9.28 -9.61
CA GLN A 20 12.18 10.46 -9.67
C GLN A 20 11.58 10.77 -8.31
N THR A 21 11.37 12.06 -8.05
CA THR A 21 10.71 12.58 -6.86
C THR A 21 9.44 13.34 -7.26
N TYR A 22 8.41 13.22 -6.44
CA TYR A 22 7.12 13.87 -6.61
C TYR A 22 6.71 14.50 -5.30
N LYS A 23 6.01 15.62 -5.34
CA LYS A 23 5.46 16.25 -4.15
C LYS A 23 4.23 17.09 -4.44
N VAL A 24 3.36 17.18 -3.44
CA VAL A 24 2.18 18.01 -3.38
C VAL A 24 2.22 18.77 -2.07
N ASP A 25 2.11 20.08 -2.13
CA ASP A 25 2.07 20.91 -0.94
C ASP A 25 0.71 20.81 -0.24
N LYS A 26 0.73 20.89 1.07
CA LYS A 26 -0.47 20.89 1.89
C LYS A 26 -1.15 22.27 1.81
N VAL A 27 -2.42 22.30 1.45
CA VAL A 27 -3.21 23.52 1.50
C VAL A 27 -3.51 23.90 2.95
N GLU A 28 -3.48 25.19 3.25
CA GLU A 28 -3.83 25.69 4.57
C GLU A 28 -5.25 25.27 4.97
N GLY A 29 -5.41 24.81 6.21
CA GLY A 29 -6.70 24.39 6.74
C GLY A 29 -7.21 23.03 6.23
N VAL A 30 -6.39 22.23 5.57
CA VAL A 30 -6.76 20.87 5.17
C VAL A 30 -7.11 20.02 6.39
N LYS A 31 -8.26 19.34 6.33
CA LYS A 31 -8.76 18.44 7.39
C LYS A 31 -8.83 17.00 6.94
N SER A 32 -9.05 16.77 5.66
CA SER A 32 -9.14 15.43 5.07
C SER A 32 -8.39 15.34 3.75
N ALA A 33 -7.88 14.18 3.45
CA ALA A 33 -7.17 13.92 2.22
C ALA A 33 -7.48 12.53 1.66
N GLU A 34 -7.53 12.44 0.35
CA GLU A 34 -7.68 11.19 -0.40
C GLU A 34 -6.41 10.92 -1.20
N LEU A 35 -5.90 9.70 -1.14
CA LEU A 35 -4.80 9.24 -1.96
C LEU A 35 -5.28 8.07 -2.82
N LYS A 36 -5.18 8.21 -4.15
CA LYS A 36 -5.37 7.12 -5.11
C LYS A 36 -4.06 6.76 -5.76
N ILE A 37 -3.65 5.51 -5.60
CA ILE A 37 -2.45 4.95 -6.24
C ILE A 37 -2.91 3.89 -7.23
N GLY A 38 -2.40 3.97 -8.44
CA GLY A 38 -2.63 2.97 -9.46
C GLY A 38 -1.32 2.55 -10.12
N GLY A 39 -1.21 1.28 -10.47
CA GLY A 39 -0.11 0.87 -11.31
C GLY A 39 0.43 -0.53 -11.07
N GLY A 40 1.37 -0.90 -11.90
CA GLY A 40 1.99 -2.17 -12.12
C GLY A 40 2.52 -2.92 -10.89
N ALA A 41 3.82 -3.23 -10.91
CA ALA A 41 4.44 -4.01 -9.85
C ALA A 41 5.63 -3.26 -9.25
N ALA A 42 5.68 -3.15 -7.92
CA ALA A 42 6.75 -2.52 -7.17
C ALA A 42 6.71 -2.91 -5.68
N ARG A 43 7.77 -2.56 -4.96
CA ARG A 43 7.77 -2.53 -3.50
C ARG A 43 7.33 -1.14 -3.05
N PHE A 44 6.27 -1.07 -2.26
CA PHE A 44 5.72 0.16 -1.71
C PHE A 44 6.02 0.28 -0.22
N LEU A 45 6.66 1.39 0.15
CA LEU A 45 6.95 1.75 1.54
C LEU A 45 6.25 3.07 1.88
N LEU A 46 6.03 3.32 3.16
CA LEU A 46 5.39 4.53 3.67
C LEU A 46 6.26 5.19 4.73
N GLU A 47 6.47 6.50 4.58
CA GLU A 47 7.17 7.37 5.51
C GLU A 47 6.36 8.64 5.77
N GLN A 48 6.77 9.44 6.76
CA GLN A 48 6.16 10.74 7.01
C GLN A 48 6.68 11.78 6.00
N ALA A 49 5.77 12.62 5.51
CA ALA A 49 6.11 13.78 4.68
C ALA A 49 6.73 14.90 5.55
N GLU A 50 7.48 15.78 4.89
CA GLU A 50 7.96 17.01 5.50
C GLU A 50 6.78 17.91 5.90
N PRO A 51 6.93 18.72 6.96
CA PRO A 51 5.92 19.72 7.31
C PRO A 51 5.62 20.64 6.12
N GLY A 52 4.35 20.86 5.83
CA GLY A 52 3.91 21.63 4.67
C GLY A 52 3.70 20.84 3.38
N GLN A 53 4.20 19.63 3.29
CA GLN A 53 3.85 18.71 2.21
C GLN A 53 2.64 17.88 2.61
N LEU A 54 1.68 17.72 1.72
CA LEU A 54 0.59 16.77 1.88
C LEU A 54 1.05 15.36 1.52
N PHE A 55 1.70 15.25 0.38
CA PHE A 55 2.16 14.01 -0.23
C PHE A 55 3.53 14.21 -0.87
N ALA A 56 4.37 13.19 -0.77
CA ALA A 56 5.55 13.08 -1.60
C ALA A 56 5.78 11.61 -1.97
N ALA A 57 6.58 11.37 -3.00
CA ALA A 57 7.01 10.04 -3.38
C ALA A 57 8.43 10.09 -3.95
N ASP A 58 9.26 9.15 -3.49
CA ASP A 58 10.56 8.87 -4.08
C ASP A 58 10.46 7.52 -4.81
N THR A 59 10.76 7.51 -6.10
CA THR A 59 10.62 6.31 -6.91
C THR A 59 11.95 5.91 -7.52
N ARG A 60 12.22 4.60 -7.50
CA ARG A 60 13.29 3.97 -8.25
C ARG A 60 12.67 2.87 -9.10
N LEU A 61 12.69 3.06 -10.41
CA LEU A 61 11.88 2.26 -11.32
C LEU A 61 12.73 1.73 -12.48
N ALA A 62 13.08 0.46 -12.44
CA ALA A 62 13.67 -0.22 -13.58
C ALA A 62 12.58 -0.46 -14.64
N GLY A 63 12.85 -0.02 -15.86
CA GLY A 63 11.98 -0.27 -17.02
C GLY A 63 10.62 0.45 -17.02
N VAL A 64 10.39 1.46 -16.17
CA VAL A 64 9.16 2.28 -16.13
C VAL A 64 9.51 3.75 -16.26
N SER A 65 8.75 4.48 -17.06
CA SER A 65 9.01 5.91 -17.31
C SER A 65 8.61 6.84 -16.16
N GLY A 66 8.00 6.33 -15.09
CA GLY A 66 7.57 7.10 -13.92
C GLY A 66 6.09 7.04 -13.64
N PHE A 67 5.58 8.02 -12.90
CA PHE A 67 4.18 8.19 -12.52
C PHE A 67 3.59 9.45 -13.15
N THR A 68 2.28 9.47 -13.25
CA THR A 68 1.51 10.72 -13.38
C THR A 68 1.04 11.15 -12.00
N LEU A 69 1.11 12.44 -11.73
CA LEU A 69 0.63 13.05 -10.50
C LEU A 69 -0.45 14.08 -10.83
N ARG A 70 -1.61 13.97 -10.19
CA ARG A 70 -2.67 14.97 -10.24
C ARG A 70 -3.10 15.30 -8.82
N GLU A 71 -3.43 16.56 -8.60
CA GLU A 71 -3.98 17.02 -7.34
C GLU A 71 -5.25 17.83 -7.57
N GLU A 72 -6.14 17.78 -6.62
CA GLU A 72 -7.34 18.60 -6.55
C GLU A 72 -7.51 19.06 -5.10
N ALA A 73 -7.87 20.34 -4.91
CA ALA A 73 -8.18 20.89 -3.61
C ALA A 73 -9.58 21.54 -3.64
N SER A 74 -10.40 21.23 -2.65
CA SER A 74 -11.75 21.78 -2.50
C SER A 74 -12.04 22.03 -1.01
N GLY A 75 -12.09 23.29 -0.61
CA GLY A 75 -12.26 23.65 0.79
C GLY A 75 -11.15 23.09 1.68
N SER A 76 -11.52 22.28 2.66
CA SER A 76 -10.58 21.62 3.58
C SER A 76 -10.20 20.20 3.16
N HIS A 77 -10.50 19.80 1.92
CA HIS A 77 -10.21 18.48 1.36
C HIS A 77 -9.20 18.58 0.22
N GLN A 78 -8.18 17.72 0.23
CA GLN A 78 -7.25 17.55 -0.88
C GLN A 78 -7.25 16.10 -1.38
N LYS A 79 -7.13 15.94 -2.69
CA LYS A 79 -7.05 14.64 -3.36
C LYS A 79 -5.79 14.56 -4.19
N VAL A 80 -5.09 13.44 -4.05
CA VAL A 80 -3.90 13.10 -4.83
C VAL A 80 -4.16 11.83 -5.62
N VAL A 81 -3.92 11.87 -6.93
CA VAL A 81 -3.95 10.70 -7.82
C VAL A 81 -2.56 10.46 -8.38
N PHE A 82 -1.97 9.33 -8.02
CA PHE A 82 -0.61 8.94 -8.35
C PHE A 82 -0.61 7.61 -9.08
N LYS A 83 -0.42 7.63 -10.40
CA LYS A 83 -0.54 6.44 -11.25
C LYS A 83 0.74 6.16 -12.03
N MET A 84 1.20 4.92 -11.97
CA MET A 84 2.32 4.44 -12.78
C MET A 84 1.97 4.55 -14.26
N LYS A 85 2.88 5.11 -15.06
CA LYS A 85 2.71 5.20 -16.51
C LYS A 85 2.79 3.83 -17.14
N SER A 86 1.89 3.55 -18.09
CA SER A 86 1.89 2.28 -18.84
C SER A 86 3.19 2.09 -19.60
N GLN A 87 3.73 0.90 -19.57
CA GLN A 87 4.84 0.49 -20.42
C GLN A 87 4.34 -0.06 -21.75
N LYS A 88 4.92 0.39 -22.85
CA LYS A 88 4.60 -0.13 -24.17
C LYS A 88 5.33 -1.42 -24.57
N ASN A 89 6.35 -1.88 -23.85
CA ASN A 89 7.07 -3.11 -24.16
C ASN A 89 7.69 -3.71 -22.88
N ILE A 90 6.96 -4.57 -22.21
CA ILE A 90 7.52 -5.39 -21.14
C ILE A 90 8.21 -6.59 -21.78
N ARG A 91 9.53 -6.67 -21.76
CA ARG A 91 10.24 -7.91 -21.97
C ARG A 91 10.16 -8.73 -20.69
N LEU A 92 9.57 -9.92 -20.76
CA LEU A 92 9.38 -10.85 -19.63
C LEU A 92 10.68 -11.35 -18.97
N ASN A 93 11.84 -10.89 -19.47
CA ASN A 93 13.16 -11.27 -18.96
C ASN A 93 13.81 -10.27 -18.00
N ASP A 94 13.12 -9.20 -17.64
CA ASP A 94 13.68 -8.27 -16.65
C ASP A 94 13.66 -8.93 -15.27
N LYS A 95 14.81 -9.48 -14.93
CA LYS A 95 15.09 -10.08 -13.63
C LYS A 95 14.73 -9.09 -12.52
N GLY A 96 13.74 -9.49 -11.71
CA GLY A 96 13.48 -8.97 -10.38
C GLY A 96 13.40 -7.45 -10.33
N LEU A 97 12.30 -7.02 -10.37
CA LEU A 97 11.66 -5.79 -9.93
C LEU A 97 12.51 -4.97 -8.94
N ASP A 98 13.61 -4.38 -9.43
CA ASP A 98 14.24 -3.27 -8.70
C ASP A 98 13.37 -2.02 -8.87
N ARG A 99 12.09 -2.14 -8.42
CA ARG A 99 11.10 -1.08 -8.43
C ARG A 99 10.68 -0.80 -7.00
N LYS A 100 11.07 0.35 -6.52
CA LYS A 100 10.76 0.81 -5.18
C LYS A 100 10.05 2.16 -5.25
N VAL A 101 8.95 2.26 -4.52
CA VAL A 101 8.17 3.47 -4.33
C VAL A 101 8.08 3.75 -2.84
N THR A 102 8.67 4.84 -2.39
CA THR A 102 8.54 5.32 -1.02
C THR A 102 7.55 6.47 -1.03
N LEU A 103 6.35 6.20 -0.52
CA LEU A 103 5.31 7.21 -0.35
C LEU A 103 5.54 7.96 0.95
N LYS A 104 5.23 9.25 0.97
CA LYS A 104 5.32 10.09 2.16
C LYS A 104 4.02 10.84 2.34
N LEU A 105 3.40 10.71 3.50
CA LEU A 105 2.12 11.33 3.82
C LEU A 105 2.24 12.27 5.00
N ASN A 106 1.48 13.36 4.94
CA ASN A 106 1.32 14.27 6.07
C ASN A 106 0.48 13.60 7.18
N THR A 107 0.82 13.84 8.43
CA THR A 107 0.14 13.22 9.58
C THR A 107 -1.07 14.01 10.10
N GLU A 108 -1.30 15.22 9.60
CA GLU A 108 -2.37 16.08 10.12
C GLU A 108 -3.78 15.73 9.62
N PRO A 109 -4.00 15.51 8.29
CA PRO A 109 -5.35 15.25 7.78
C PRO A 109 -5.82 13.83 8.09
N VAL A 110 -7.12 13.64 8.04
CA VAL A 110 -7.74 12.31 8.00
C VAL A 110 -7.64 11.76 6.57
N TRP A 111 -7.10 10.55 6.43
CA TRP A 111 -6.81 9.93 5.14
C TRP A 111 -7.83 8.87 4.73
N ASP A 112 -8.21 8.93 3.46
CA ASP A 112 -8.76 7.81 2.70
C ASP A 112 -7.72 7.38 1.66
N ILE A 113 -7.24 6.14 1.76
CA ILE A 113 -6.16 5.61 0.91
C ILE A 113 -6.72 4.48 0.05
N ASN A 114 -6.58 4.62 -1.25
CA ASN A 114 -6.98 3.61 -2.23
C ASN A 114 -5.78 3.23 -3.11
N MET A 115 -5.44 1.94 -3.13
CA MET A 115 -4.36 1.40 -3.96
C MET A 115 -4.88 0.28 -4.84
N GLU A 116 -4.67 0.42 -6.13
CA GLU A 116 -4.93 -0.59 -7.15
C GLU A 116 -3.63 -0.95 -7.85
N ILE A 117 -3.05 -2.10 -7.54
CA ILE A 117 -1.75 -2.54 -8.07
C ILE A 117 -1.82 -3.97 -8.61
N GLY A 118 -1.04 -4.24 -9.65
CA GLY A 118 -0.97 -5.58 -10.24
C GLY A 118 -0.29 -6.59 -9.31
N ALA A 119 0.89 -6.24 -8.79
CA ALA A 119 1.63 -7.08 -7.86
C ALA A 119 2.58 -6.24 -6.98
N GLY A 120 2.99 -6.77 -5.84
CA GLY A 120 4.00 -6.08 -5.04
C GLY A 120 4.05 -6.45 -3.58
N ASP A 121 5.02 -5.83 -2.92
CA ASP A 121 5.16 -5.86 -1.48
C ASP A 121 4.73 -4.51 -0.91
N LEU A 122 3.79 -4.51 0.01
CA LEU A 122 3.34 -3.33 0.74
C LEU A 122 3.75 -3.48 2.21
N LYS A 123 4.49 -2.51 2.72
CA LYS A 123 4.84 -2.46 4.14
C LYS A 123 4.56 -1.06 4.70
N TYR A 124 3.47 -0.94 5.45
CA TYR A 124 3.00 0.33 5.97
C TYR A 124 2.86 0.30 7.49
N ASP A 125 3.59 1.19 8.16
CA ASP A 125 3.29 1.59 9.52
C ASP A 125 2.32 2.80 9.46
N LEU A 126 1.05 2.54 9.76
CA LEU A 126 -0.02 3.53 9.74
C LEU A 126 -0.24 4.20 11.11
N THR A 127 0.55 3.87 12.12
CA THR A 127 0.39 4.41 13.48
C THR A 127 0.48 5.93 13.58
N PRO A 128 1.30 6.64 12.76
CA PRO A 128 1.36 8.11 12.81
C PRO A 128 0.19 8.81 12.11
N TYR A 129 -0.62 8.09 11.32
CA TYR A 129 -1.62 8.67 10.44
C TYR A 129 -3.04 8.42 10.92
N LYS A 130 -3.90 9.41 10.72
CA LYS A 130 -5.35 9.29 10.94
C LYS A 130 -5.98 8.65 9.70
N VAL A 131 -5.99 7.32 9.63
CA VAL A 131 -6.54 6.60 8.49
C VAL A 131 -7.96 6.17 8.78
N GLU A 132 -8.94 6.81 8.14
CA GLU A 132 -10.35 6.44 8.23
C GLU A 132 -10.65 5.19 7.39
N LYS A 133 -10.06 5.12 6.19
CA LYS A 133 -10.20 3.98 5.29
C LYS A 133 -8.94 3.72 4.49
N ILE A 134 -8.58 2.45 4.36
CA ILE A 134 -7.59 1.98 3.40
C ILE A 134 -8.17 0.83 2.59
N THR A 135 -8.14 0.96 1.27
CA THR A 135 -8.59 -0.07 0.33
C THR A 135 -7.40 -0.51 -0.52
N LEU A 136 -7.13 -1.80 -0.53
CA LEU A 136 -6.05 -2.42 -1.30
C LEU A 136 -6.67 -3.42 -2.26
N GLU A 137 -6.52 -3.18 -3.55
CA GLU A 137 -6.90 -4.09 -4.63
C GLU A 137 -5.63 -4.58 -5.33
N THR A 138 -5.34 -5.87 -5.25
CA THR A 138 -4.08 -6.43 -5.74
C THR A 138 -4.28 -7.74 -6.49
N GLY A 139 -3.47 -7.99 -7.51
CA GLY A 139 -3.44 -9.29 -8.18
C GLY A 139 -2.68 -10.32 -7.35
N ALA A 140 -1.41 -10.05 -7.03
CA ALA A 140 -0.54 -10.90 -6.21
C ALA A 140 0.34 -10.05 -5.29
N SER A 141 0.28 -10.26 -3.97
CA SER A 141 0.98 -9.36 -3.05
C SER A 141 1.36 -9.98 -1.71
N ASN A 142 2.40 -9.38 -1.11
CA ASN A 142 2.66 -9.47 0.33
C ASN A 142 2.23 -8.14 0.95
N ILE A 143 1.38 -8.19 1.96
CA ILE A 143 0.81 -7.03 2.63
C ILE A 143 1.17 -7.10 4.11
N ASP A 144 1.92 -6.12 4.61
CA ASP A 144 2.27 -5.95 6.02
C ASP A 144 1.77 -4.57 6.47
N LEU A 145 0.73 -4.55 7.31
CA LEU A 145 0.13 -3.33 7.84
C LEU A 145 0.25 -3.30 9.36
N LYS A 146 0.71 -2.19 9.90
CA LYS A 146 0.59 -1.88 11.32
C LYS A 146 -0.42 -0.75 11.49
N LEU A 147 -1.59 -1.06 12.06
CA LEU A 147 -2.68 -0.11 12.25
C LEU A 147 -2.49 0.68 13.54
N GLY A 148 -2.97 1.92 13.56
CA GLY A 148 -2.95 2.78 14.74
C GLY A 148 -4.31 2.91 15.40
N ASP A 149 -4.40 3.82 16.39
CA ASP A 149 -5.59 4.06 17.22
C ASP A 149 -5.96 5.55 17.29
N LEU A 150 -5.59 6.34 16.30
CA LEU A 150 -5.80 7.80 16.32
C LEU A 150 -7.25 8.21 16.06
N LEU A 151 -8.05 7.36 15.43
CA LEU A 151 -9.46 7.60 15.14
C LEU A 151 -10.36 6.68 15.96
N SER A 152 -11.61 7.09 16.16
CA SER A 152 -12.62 6.24 16.80
C SER A 152 -13.05 5.05 15.94
N GLU A 153 -12.91 5.20 14.62
CA GLU A 153 -13.21 4.14 13.65
C GLU A 153 -12.21 4.17 12.49
N SER A 154 -11.76 2.99 12.09
CA SER A 154 -10.92 2.78 10.92
C SER A 154 -11.35 1.53 10.17
N ASN A 155 -11.35 1.61 8.84
CA ASN A 155 -11.80 0.56 7.95
C ASN A 155 -10.66 0.11 7.02
N VAL A 156 -10.39 -1.18 6.99
CA VAL A 156 -9.41 -1.82 6.12
C VAL A 156 -10.13 -2.77 5.18
N LYS A 157 -10.02 -2.55 3.89
CA LYS A 157 -10.58 -3.44 2.86
C LYS A 157 -9.44 -3.97 1.99
N ILE A 158 -9.37 -5.29 1.81
CA ILE A 158 -8.35 -5.94 0.98
C ILE A 158 -9.04 -6.90 0.03
N GLU A 159 -8.88 -6.66 -1.27
CA GLU A 159 -9.27 -7.56 -2.35
C GLU A 159 -8.01 -8.05 -3.07
N SER A 160 -7.83 -9.36 -3.19
CA SER A 160 -6.63 -9.90 -3.81
C SER A 160 -6.89 -11.23 -4.53
N GLY A 161 -6.13 -11.47 -5.59
CA GLY A 161 -6.10 -12.78 -6.23
C GLY A 161 -5.35 -13.79 -5.37
N VAL A 162 -4.10 -13.50 -5.05
CA VAL A 162 -3.22 -14.29 -4.17
C VAL A 162 -2.47 -13.35 -3.23
N ALA A 163 -2.54 -13.59 -1.93
CA ALA A 163 -1.84 -12.72 -0.98
C ALA A 163 -1.30 -13.45 0.25
N ASN A 164 -0.22 -12.90 0.79
CA ASN A 164 0.21 -13.12 2.16
C ASN A 164 -0.04 -11.83 2.94
N ILE A 165 -0.97 -11.88 3.92
CA ILE A 165 -1.46 -10.70 4.64
C ILE A 165 -1.08 -10.82 6.10
N GLU A 166 -0.35 -9.82 6.60
CA GLU A 166 -0.02 -9.66 8.01
C GLU A 166 -0.50 -8.31 8.51
N ILE A 167 -1.36 -8.29 9.53
CA ILE A 167 -1.89 -7.06 10.10
C ILE A 167 -1.65 -7.06 11.62
N ALA A 168 -1.01 -5.98 12.10
CA ALA A 168 -0.86 -5.73 13.52
C ALA A 168 -1.90 -4.69 13.98
N VAL A 169 -2.63 -5.00 15.04
CA VAL A 169 -3.74 -4.20 15.58
C VAL A 169 -3.46 -3.87 17.05
N PRO A 170 -3.62 -2.61 17.49
CA PRO A 170 -3.39 -2.22 18.90
C PRO A 170 -4.32 -3.00 19.85
N GLU A 171 -3.80 -3.36 21.05
CA GLU A 171 -4.60 -4.08 22.05
C GLU A 171 -5.75 -3.25 22.64
N ASN A 172 -5.61 -1.91 22.64
CA ASN A 172 -6.61 -0.99 23.19
C ASN A 172 -7.79 -0.68 22.26
N VAL A 173 -7.88 -1.31 21.08
CA VAL A 173 -8.99 -1.14 20.15
C VAL A 173 -9.80 -2.43 20.01
N GLY A 174 -11.10 -2.32 19.81
CA GLY A 174 -11.92 -3.42 19.35
C GLY A 174 -11.65 -3.68 17.86
N CYS A 175 -11.52 -4.93 17.47
CA CYS A 175 -11.31 -5.28 16.06
C CYS A 175 -12.27 -6.38 15.61
N GLU A 176 -12.87 -6.15 14.44
CA GLU A 176 -13.69 -7.15 13.73
C GLU A 176 -12.98 -7.53 12.44
N ILE A 177 -12.89 -8.83 12.18
CA ILE A 177 -12.41 -9.37 10.91
C ILE A 177 -13.58 -10.07 10.22
N LYS A 178 -13.91 -9.58 9.03
CA LYS A 178 -14.78 -10.24 8.07
C LYS A 178 -13.95 -10.76 6.92
N MET A 179 -14.13 -12.01 6.54
CA MET A 179 -13.35 -12.64 5.50
C MET A 179 -14.21 -13.53 4.62
N ASP A 180 -14.04 -13.33 3.33
CA ASP A 180 -14.58 -14.16 2.25
C ASP A 180 -13.42 -14.70 1.40
N GLY A 181 -13.66 -15.78 0.67
CA GLY A 181 -12.67 -16.43 -0.18
C GLY A 181 -12.01 -17.67 0.42
N ALA A 182 -11.03 -18.21 -0.28
CA ALA A 182 -10.30 -19.41 0.12
C ALA A 182 -9.04 -19.05 0.92
N LEU A 183 -8.95 -19.55 2.15
CA LEU A 183 -7.73 -19.40 2.95
C LEU A 183 -6.91 -20.69 2.93
N ASN A 184 -5.62 -20.56 2.66
CA ASN A 184 -4.64 -21.61 2.89
C ASN A 184 -4.33 -21.76 4.37
N ALA A 185 -4.12 -20.64 5.05
CA ALA A 185 -3.87 -20.60 6.49
C ALA A 185 -4.40 -19.29 7.09
N LYS A 186 -4.83 -19.37 8.35
CA LYS A 186 -5.21 -18.20 9.14
C LYS A 186 -4.69 -18.31 10.56
N ASN A 187 -4.27 -17.18 11.10
CA ASN A 187 -3.91 -17.05 12.51
C ASN A 187 -4.41 -15.70 13.04
N PHE A 188 -5.42 -15.74 13.91
CA PHE A 188 -6.03 -14.55 14.51
C PHE A 188 -5.88 -14.63 16.03
N THR A 189 -4.69 -14.32 16.53
CA THR A 189 -4.39 -14.31 17.96
C THR A 189 -5.19 -13.19 18.66
N GLY A 190 -5.93 -13.53 19.70
CA GLY A 190 -6.77 -12.59 20.46
C GLY A 190 -8.16 -12.35 19.86
N PHE A 191 -8.59 -13.17 18.91
CA PHE A 191 -9.91 -13.10 18.30
C PHE A 191 -10.74 -14.36 18.58
N THR A 192 -12.03 -14.16 18.75
CA THR A 192 -13.01 -15.23 18.89
C THR A 192 -13.87 -15.31 17.64
N LYS A 193 -14.09 -16.51 17.16
CA LYS A 193 -15.01 -16.76 16.01
C LYS A 193 -16.45 -16.52 16.45
N ILE A 194 -17.14 -15.59 15.80
CA ILE A 194 -18.56 -15.29 16.03
C ILE A 194 -19.45 -16.18 15.15
N LYS A 195 -19.09 -16.27 13.86
CA LYS A 195 -19.73 -17.15 12.87
C LYS A 195 -18.73 -17.42 11.73
N SER A 196 -19.15 -18.18 10.73
CA SER A 196 -18.30 -18.40 9.55
C SER A 196 -17.88 -17.07 8.93
N GLY A 197 -16.57 -16.87 8.75
CA GLY A 197 -15.98 -15.66 8.16
C GLY A 197 -16.01 -14.42 9.06
N LEU A 198 -16.48 -14.49 10.31
CA LEU A 198 -16.55 -13.34 11.21
C LEU A 198 -15.86 -13.61 12.54
N TYR A 199 -14.92 -12.76 12.91
CA TYR A 199 -14.13 -12.82 14.13
C TYR A 199 -14.11 -11.48 14.83
N ARG A 200 -14.10 -11.45 16.15
CA ARG A 200 -14.01 -10.23 16.97
C ARG A 200 -13.06 -10.40 18.14
N THR A 201 -12.45 -9.31 18.56
CA THR A 201 -11.74 -9.24 19.83
C THR A 201 -12.71 -9.27 21.00
N GLU A 202 -12.23 -9.68 22.16
CA GLU A 202 -12.99 -9.57 23.40
C GLU A 202 -13.35 -8.09 23.67
N GLY A 203 -14.57 -7.85 24.17
CA GLY A 203 -15.04 -6.49 24.46
C GLY A 203 -15.29 -5.59 23.25
N PHE A 204 -15.34 -6.13 22.03
CA PHE A 204 -15.53 -5.37 20.80
C PHE A 204 -16.73 -4.41 20.86
N ASP A 205 -17.89 -4.85 21.36
CA ASP A 205 -19.11 -4.04 21.34
C ASP A 205 -19.01 -2.80 22.23
N SER A 206 -18.25 -2.89 23.35
CA SER A 206 -18.04 -1.80 24.30
C SER A 206 -16.77 -0.97 24.03
N ALA A 207 -15.97 -1.35 23.05
CA ALA A 207 -14.74 -0.62 22.72
C ALA A 207 -15.03 0.80 22.22
N ALA A 208 -14.30 1.78 22.77
CA ALA A 208 -14.45 3.19 22.35
C ALA A 208 -13.88 3.45 20.96
N LYS A 209 -12.89 2.66 20.54
CA LYS A 209 -12.27 2.72 19.23
C LYS A 209 -12.38 1.36 18.55
N LYS A 210 -12.72 1.35 17.28
CA LYS A 210 -12.97 0.12 16.51
C LYS A 210 -12.24 0.13 15.18
N ILE A 211 -11.70 -1.04 14.84
CA ILE A 211 -11.12 -1.31 13.52
C ILE A 211 -11.91 -2.45 12.88
N TYR A 212 -12.31 -2.23 11.65
CA TYR A 212 -12.98 -3.21 10.80
C TYR A 212 -12.04 -3.64 9.68
N ILE A 213 -11.79 -4.94 9.56
CA ILE A 213 -10.98 -5.54 8.52
C ILE A 213 -11.89 -6.42 7.68
N ASP A 214 -12.03 -6.10 6.40
CA ASP A 214 -12.80 -6.86 5.41
C ASP A 214 -11.84 -7.36 4.33
N THR A 215 -11.77 -8.68 4.14
CA THR A 215 -10.90 -9.28 3.13
C THR A 215 -11.69 -10.21 2.22
N ASP A 216 -11.48 -10.06 0.92
CA ASP A 216 -11.93 -11.00 -0.10
C ASP A 216 -10.70 -11.41 -0.94
N SER A 217 -10.30 -12.66 -0.81
CA SER A 217 -9.08 -13.16 -1.45
C SER A 217 -9.32 -14.52 -2.09
N GLY A 218 -8.86 -14.66 -3.34
CA GLY A 218 -8.93 -15.93 -4.05
C GLY A 218 -8.15 -17.03 -3.34
N MET A 219 -6.91 -16.73 -2.90
CA MET A 219 -6.05 -17.62 -2.12
C MET A 219 -5.15 -16.82 -1.22
N SER A 220 -5.21 -17.00 0.10
CA SER A 220 -4.38 -16.23 1.01
C SER A 220 -3.91 -16.98 2.25
N ASN A 221 -2.76 -16.53 2.79
CA ASN A 221 -2.38 -16.72 4.18
C ASN A 221 -2.70 -15.40 4.91
N PHE A 222 -3.46 -15.47 5.98
CA PHE A 222 -3.91 -14.28 6.69
C PHE A 222 -3.62 -14.38 8.19
N THR A 223 -2.76 -13.48 8.66
CA THR A 223 -2.39 -13.37 10.08
C THR A 223 -2.77 -12.00 10.62
N VAL A 224 -3.46 -11.97 11.74
CA VAL A 224 -3.72 -10.76 12.52
C VAL A 224 -3.20 -10.98 13.93
N ARG A 225 -2.36 -10.07 14.39
CA ARG A 225 -1.79 -10.09 15.74
C ARG A 225 -2.12 -8.81 16.49
N ARG A 226 -2.13 -8.90 17.81
CA ARG A 226 -2.30 -7.76 18.72
C ARG A 226 -0.92 -7.26 19.19
N TYR A 227 -0.78 -5.97 19.41
CA TYR A 227 0.44 -5.35 19.98
C TYR A 227 0.09 -4.22 20.93
#